data_c338441eeed4b4a3cf48b60707cae813
#
_entry.id   c338441eeed4b4a3cf48b60707cae813
#
_cell.length_a   1.000
_cell.length_b   1.000
_cell.length_c   1.000
_cell.angle_alpha   90.00
_cell.angle_beta   90.00
_cell.angle_gamma   90.00
#
_symmetry.space_group_name_H-M   'P 1'
#
loop_
_entity.id
_entity.type
_entity.pdbx_description
1 polymer ?
#
loop_
_entity_poly.entity_id
_entity_poly.type
_entity_poly.pdbx_seq_one_letter_code
_entity_poly.pdbx_strand_id
1 'polypeptide(L)'
;MTAPLLELVNASVMRGDALVLRNLTLAIAEGEHTAILGANGSGKSTLVQLLSRHLYPLADGEVRVFGQSRWSVSELRSLIGIVSPALQSDFTSNEPLRVFEAVASGFFSARGLWRNHSLTEEMRARSNEALERMGAAHLAQRDMATLSTGEARRVLIARALVHRPKALLLDEPCTGLDPVSRDGFLSGLRYLARGGTTILMVTHHVEEILPEIETLVLLRNGRLLAKGAKDALLTGENLSALFEGAMHVERHGSAYYARAVGSASEQS
;
A
#
# COMPACT_ATOMS: atom_id res chain seq x y z
N MET A 1 17.80 15.02 -13.86
CA MET A 1 17.19 14.49 -12.61
C MET A 1 15.85 13.89 -13.00
N THR A 2 15.63 12.62 -12.72
CA THR A 2 14.33 11.96 -12.95
C THR A 2 13.28 12.58 -12.02
N ALA A 3 12.06 12.80 -12.54
CA ALA A 3 10.96 13.32 -11.75
C ALA A 3 10.67 12.35 -10.56
N PRO A 4 10.31 12.86 -9.38
CA PRO A 4 9.95 11.99 -8.26
C PRO A 4 8.74 11.13 -8.60
N LEU A 5 8.67 9.93 -8.03
CA LEU A 5 7.50 9.06 -8.12
C LEU A 5 6.27 9.80 -7.60
N LEU A 6 6.44 10.48 -6.47
CA LEU A 6 5.39 11.21 -5.76
C LEU A 6 5.93 12.52 -5.22
N GLU A 7 5.18 13.59 -5.42
CA GLU A 7 5.44 14.90 -4.82
C GLU A 7 4.14 15.53 -4.32
N LEU A 8 4.13 15.90 -3.06
CA LEU A 8 3.08 16.66 -2.40
C LEU A 8 3.65 18.00 -1.98
N VAL A 9 2.98 19.10 -2.30
CA VAL A 9 3.35 20.46 -1.86
C VAL A 9 2.13 21.07 -1.17
N ASN A 10 2.25 21.38 0.10
CA ASN A 10 1.19 21.96 0.96
C ASN A 10 -0.16 21.25 0.84
N ALA A 11 -0.17 19.95 0.58
CA ALA A 11 -1.39 19.21 0.33
C ALA A 11 -2.24 19.10 1.60
N SER A 12 -3.42 19.72 1.56
CA SER A 12 -4.45 19.64 2.60
C SER A 12 -5.68 18.97 2.05
N VAL A 13 -6.38 18.12 2.83
CA VAL A 13 -7.55 17.36 2.37
C VAL A 13 -8.64 17.39 3.42
N MET A 14 -9.85 17.74 2.98
CA MET A 14 -11.08 17.66 3.78
C MET A 14 -11.78 16.30 3.55
N ARG A 15 -12.41 15.77 4.60
CA ARG A 15 -13.42 14.69 4.51
C ARG A 15 -14.67 15.12 5.27
N GLY A 16 -15.74 15.44 4.54
CA GLY A 16 -16.84 16.20 5.13
C GLY A 16 -16.31 17.52 5.68
N ASP A 17 -16.63 17.84 6.91
CA ASP A 17 -16.20 19.06 7.59
C ASP A 17 -14.85 18.95 8.31
N ALA A 18 -14.21 17.78 8.28
CA ALA A 18 -12.96 17.55 8.97
C ALA A 18 -11.75 17.74 8.04
N LEU A 19 -10.77 18.58 8.46
CA LEU A 19 -9.47 18.71 7.83
C LEU A 19 -8.58 17.52 8.28
N VAL A 20 -8.44 16.51 7.41
CA VAL A 20 -7.76 15.25 7.74
C VAL A 20 -6.27 15.29 7.41
N LEU A 21 -5.87 15.83 6.24
CA LEU A 21 -4.47 16.11 5.94
C LEU A 21 -4.22 17.62 5.99
N ARG A 22 -3.06 18.01 6.52
CA ARG A 22 -2.78 19.42 6.86
C ARG A 22 -1.39 19.83 6.37
N ASN A 23 -1.33 20.61 5.30
CA ASN A 23 -0.11 21.18 4.74
C ASN A 23 1.00 20.13 4.56
N LEU A 24 0.64 18.97 4.00
CA LEU A 24 1.57 17.86 3.82
C LEU A 24 2.49 18.15 2.63
N THR A 25 3.79 18.25 2.91
CA THR A 25 4.84 18.39 1.89
C THR A 25 5.75 17.16 2.00
N LEU A 26 5.82 16.38 0.91
CA LEU A 26 6.51 15.08 0.87
C LEU A 26 6.92 14.79 -0.57
N ALA A 27 8.15 14.37 -0.79
CA ALA A 27 8.60 13.81 -2.06
C ALA A 27 9.16 12.40 -1.85
N ILE A 28 8.86 11.48 -2.76
CA ILE A 28 9.37 10.10 -2.79
C ILE A 28 9.91 9.85 -4.20
N ALA A 29 11.14 9.38 -4.31
CA ALA A 29 11.77 9.09 -5.59
C ALA A 29 11.30 7.73 -6.17
N GLU A 30 11.43 7.55 -7.48
CA GLU A 30 11.31 6.23 -8.11
C GLU A 30 12.46 5.33 -7.60
N GLY A 31 12.16 4.11 -7.17
CA GLY A 31 13.12 3.20 -6.53
C GLY A 31 13.27 3.39 -5.02
N GLU A 32 12.78 4.49 -4.44
CA GLU A 32 12.80 4.74 -2.99
C GLU A 32 11.69 3.94 -2.30
N HIS A 33 11.99 2.69 -1.90
CA HIS A 33 11.03 1.90 -1.12
C HIS A 33 10.74 2.61 0.20
N THR A 34 9.47 2.94 0.43
CA THR A 34 9.07 3.81 1.55
C THR A 34 7.93 3.17 2.35
N ALA A 35 8.04 3.19 3.68
CA ALA A 35 6.92 2.92 4.57
C ALA A 35 6.38 4.23 5.17
N ILE A 36 5.05 4.35 5.19
CA ILE A 36 4.32 5.44 5.84
C ILE A 36 3.67 4.86 7.09
N LEU A 37 4.22 5.20 8.24
CA LEU A 37 3.82 4.70 9.55
C LEU A 37 3.01 5.77 10.29
N GLY A 38 1.93 5.35 10.98
CA GLY A 38 1.11 6.24 11.78
C GLY A 38 -0.01 5.51 12.51
N ALA A 39 -0.50 6.06 13.60
CA ALA A 39 -1.63 5.51 14.34
C ALA A 39 -2.91 5.47 13.50
N ASN A 40 -3.91 4.71 13.95
CA ASN A 40 -5.24 4.75 13.34
C ASN A 40 -5.80 6.18 13.44
N GLY A 41 -6.44 6.65 12.37
CA GLY A 41 -6.93 8.04 12.30
C GLY A 41 -5.87 9.10 11.96
N SER A 42 -4.59 8.75 11.80
CA SER A 42 -3.54 9.73 11.45
C SER A 42 -3.63 10.31 10.02
N GLY A 43 -4.55 9.81 9.17
CA GLY A 43 -4.73 10.28 7.80
C GLY A 43 -4.14 9.38 6.71
N LYS A 44 -3.58 8.21 7.04
CA LYS A 44 -2.92 7.28 6.10
C LYS A 44 -3.81 6.91 4.91
N SER A 45 -5.02 6.40 5.16
CA SER A 45 -5.94 6.01 4.07
C SER A 45 -6.44 7.22 3.27
N THR A 46 -6.51 8.41 3.88
CA THR A 46 -6.80 9.66 3.15
C THR A 46 -5.63 10.01 2.22
N LEU A 47 -4.40 9.82 2.67
CA LEU A 47 -3.21 9.98 1.82
C LEU A 47 -3.23 8.98 0.66
N VAL A 48 -3.55 7.70 0.89
CA VAL A 48 -3.70 6.70 -0.17
C VAL A 48 -4.77 7.12 -1.18
N GLN A 49 -5.93 7.63 -0.72
CA GLN A 49 -7.00 8.12 -1.60
C GLN A 49 -6.58 9.37 -2.39
N LEU A 50 -5.77 10.25 -1.80
CA LEU A 50 -5.19 11.40 -2.50
C LEU A 50 -4.23 10.95 -3.61
N LEU A 51 -3.35 9.99 -3.33
CA LEU A 51 -2.39 9.44 -4.29
C LEU A 51 -3.06 8.67 -5.43
N SER A 52 -4.16 7.98 -5.12
CA SER A 52 -4.96 7.23 -6.10
C SER A 52 -5.99 8.10 -6.86
N ARG A 53 -5.98 9.41 -6.62
CA ARG A 53 -6.89 10.39 -7.25
C ARG A 53 -8.38 10.16 -6.95
N HIS A 54 -8.71 9.49 -5.85
CA HIS A 54 -10.07 9.44 -5.31
C HIS A 54 -10.41 10.69 -4.48
N LEU A 55 -9.39 11.40 -4.00
CA LEU A 55 -9.48 12.70 -3.34
C LEU A 55 -8.54 13.70 -4.02
N TYR A 56 -8.83 14.98 -3.85
CA TYR A 56 -8.03 16.09 -4.35
C TYR A 56 -7.61 16.99 -3.20
N PRO A 57 -6.45 17.66 -3.29
CA PRO A 57 -6.05 18.64 -2.28
C PRO A 57 -6.94 19.88 -2.38
N LEU A 58 -6.96 20.68 -1.32
CA LEU A 58 -7.49 22.04 -1.36
C LEU A 58 -6.71 22.88 -2.38
N ALA A 59 -7.29 24.03 -2.77
CA ALA A 59 -6.85 24.82 -3.93
C ALA A 59 -5.37 25.27 -3.92
N ASP A 60 -4.77 25.41 -2.74
CA ASP A 60 -3.36 25.81 -2.53
C ASP A 60 -2.38 24.64 -2.44
N GLY A 61 -2.90 23.39 -2.51
CA GLY A 61 -2.11 22.19 -2.46
C GLY A 61 -1.86 21.56 -3.83
N GLU A 62 -0.69 20.99 -4.03
CA GLU A 62 -0.34 20.30 -5.27
C GLU A 62 0.05 18.84 -5.01
N VAL A 63 -0.37 17.96 -5.93
CA VAL A 63 -0.01 16.54 -5.97
C VAL A 63 0.49 16.21 -7.36
N ARG A 64 1.74 15.78 -7.45
CA ARG A 64 2.33 15.26 -8.69
C ARG A 64 2.71 13.80 -8.52
N VAL A 65 2.43 13.02 -9.54
CA VAL A 65 2.83 11.62 -9.66
C VAL A 65 3.65 11.50 -10.94
N PHE A 66 4.86 10.97 -10.87
CA PHE A 66 5.85 10.99 -11.97
C PHE A 66 5.97 12.38 -12.63
N GLY A 67 5.99 13.43 -11.79
CA GLY A 67 6.11 14.82 -12.22
C GLY A 67 4.85 15.44 -12.84
N GLN A 68 3.76 14.70 -13.01
CA GLN A 68 2.51 15.20 -13.60
C GLN A 68 1.43 15.43 -12.54
N SER A 69 0.72 16.55 -12.66
CA SER A 69 -0.40 16.90 -11.78
C SER A 69 -1.76 16.38 -12.26
N ARG A 70 -1.86 15.97 -13.53
CA ARG A 70 -3.09 15.44 -14.14
C ARG A 70 -2.81 14.09 -14.80
N TRP A 71 -3.69 13.14 -14.52
CA TRP A 71 -3.65 11.77 -15.04
C TRP A 71 -5.05 11.32 -15.41
N SER A 72 -5.20 10.54 -16.48
CA SER A 72 -6.38 9.67 -16.58
C SER A 72 -6.24 8.55 -15.55
N VAL A 73 -7.36 8.06 -15.03
CA VAL A 73 -7.35 6.99 -14.02
C VAL A 73 -6.68 5.73 -14.55
N SER A 74 -6.88 5.39 -15.83
CA SER A 74 -6.29 4.22 -16.48
C SER A 74 -4.77 4.35 -16.62
N GLU A 75 -4.26 5.51 -17.02
CA GLU A 75 -2.82 5.75 -17.12
C GLU A 75 -2.14 5.65 -15.75
N LEU A 76 -2.72 6.29 -14.72
CA LEU A 76 -2.18 6.23 -13.37
C LEU A 76 -2.14 4.78 -12.87
N ARG A 77 -3.21 4.00 -13.08
CA ARG A 77 -3.29 2.59 -12.67
C ARG A 77 -2.35 1.67 -13.44
N SER A 78 -1.91 2.06 -14.64
CA SER A 78 -0.87 1.32 -15.37
C SER A 78 0.53 1.54 -14.78
N LEU A 79 0.77 2.67 -14.13
CA LEU A 79 2.05 3.05 -13.54
C LEU A 79 2.15 2.72 -12.04
N ILE A 80 1.04 2.81 -11.32
CA ILE A 80 0.97 2.49 -9.89
C ILE A 80 -0.12 1.45 -9.65
N GLY A 81 0.28 0.27 -9.22
CA GLY A 81 -0.64 -0.73 -8.69
C GLY A 81 -1.09 -0.33 -7.28
N ILE A 82 -2.39 -0.38 -7.02
CA ILE A 82 -2.96 -0.01 -5.72
C ILE A 82 -3.69 -1.20 -5.14
N VAL A 83 -3.36 -1.55 -3.88
CA VAL A 83 -4.04 -2.60 -3.12
C VAL A 83 -4.42 -2.05 -1.75
N SER A 84 -5.71 -2.12 -1.43
CA SER A 84 -6.27 -1.62 -0.17
C SER A 84 -7.36 -2.56 0.36
N PRO A 85 -7.72 -2.47 1.65
CA PRO A 85 -8.82 -3.24 2.22
C PRO A 85 -10.15 -2.98 1.51
N ALA A 86 -10.42 -1.74 1.10
CA ALA A 86 -11.63 -1.38 0.36
C ALA A 86 -11.71 -2.11 -0.98
N LEU A 87 -10.59 -2.16 -1.74
CA LEU A 87 -10.51 -2.92 -2.97
C LEU A 87 -10.73 -4.41 -2.72
N GLN A 88 -10.16 -4.97 -1.67
CA GLN A 88 -10.36 -6.38 -1.33
C GLN A 88 -11.82 -6.69 -1.04
N SER A 89 -12.50 -5.87 -0.24
CA SER A 89 -13.92 -6.03 0.07
C SER A 89 -14.79 -6.00 -1.19
N ASP A 90 -14.49 -5.12 -2.15
CA ASP A 90 -15.19 -5.05 -3.43
C ASP A 90 -15.04 -6.35 -4.23
N PHE A 91 -13.83 -6.91 -4.30
CA PHE A 91 -13.55 -8.11 -5.09
C PHE A 91 -14.02 -9.42 -4.43
N THR A 92 -14.16 -9.47 -3.11
CA THR A 92 -14.65 -10.65 -2.37
C THR A 92 -16.13 -10.58 -2.02
N SER A 93 -16.88 -9.61 -2.56
CA SER A 93 -18.34 -9.52 -2.42
C SER A 93 -19.05 -10.73 -3.05
N ASN A 94 -20.32 -10.92 -2.71
CA ASN A 94 -21.11 -12.11 -3.08
C ASN A 94 -21.39 -12.29 -4.58
N GLU A 95 -20.92 -11.42 -5.45
CA GLU A 95 -21.04 -11.60 -6.89
C GLU A 95 -19.95 -12.56 -7.40
N PRO A 96 -20.32 -13.65 -8.08
CA PRO A 96 -19.37 -14.63 -8.61
C PRO A 96 -18.33 -13.97 -9.51
N LEU A 97 -17.05 -14.19 -9.21
CA LEU A 97 -15.94 -13.68 -9.98
C LEU A 97 -14.75 -14.64 -9.88
N ARG A 98 -14.34 -15.21 -11.00
CA ARG A 98 -13.16 -16.07 -11.00
C ARG A 98 -11.89 -15.29 -10.81
N VAL A 99 -10.94 -15.88 -10.10
CA VAL A 99 -9.62 -15.29 -9.83
C VAL A 99 -8.92 -14.82 -11.12
N PHE A 100 -8.90 -15.67 -12.15
CA PHE A 100 -8.30 -15.27 -13.43
C PHE A 100 -8.99 -14.03 -14.03
N GLU A 101 -10.31 -13.96 -13.99
CA GLU A 101 -11.07 -12.80 -14.49
C GLU A 101 -10.81 -11.54 -13.64
N ALA A 102 -10.71 -11.70 -12.32
CA ALA A 102 -10.34 -10.61 -11.42
C ALA A 102 -8.96 -10.05 -11.77
N VAL A 103 -7.97 -10.90 -12.02
CA VAL A 103 -6.62 -10.47 -12.42
C VAL A 103 -6.63 -9.81 -13.79
N ALA A 104 -7.22 -10.46 -14.80
CA ALA A 104 -7.26 -9.95 -16.15
C ALA A 104 -8.06 -8.64 -16.27
N SER A 105 -9.05 -8.41 -15.40
CA SER A 105 -9.81 -7.15 -15.35
C SER A 105 -8.95 -5.92 -15.00
N GLY A 106 -7.74 -6.15 -14.48
CA GLY A 106 -6.74 -5.11 -14.23
C GLY A 106 -6.42 -4.29 -15.47
N PHE A 107 -6.35 -4.93 -16.65
CA PHE A 107 -6.11 -4.26 -17.93
C PHE A 107 -7.18 -3.22 -18.29
N PHE A 108 -8.39 -3.40 -17.80
CA PHE A 108 -9.54 -2.56 -18.10
C PHE A 108 -9.94 -1.64 -16.94
N SER A 109 -9.18 -1.65 -15.84
CA SER A 109 -9.52 -0.95 -14.59
C SER A 109 -10.92 -1.26 -14.07
N ALA A 110 -11.44 -2.47 -14.37
CA ALA A 110 -12.77 -2.96 -14.02
C ALA A 110 -12.71 -3.98 -12.88
N ARG A 111 -13.87 -4.31 -12.27
CA ARG A 111 -13.97 -5.36 -11.24
C ARG A 111 -13.88 -6.77 -11.87
N GLY A 112 -14.37 -6.95 -13.08
CA GLY A 112 -14.39 -8.22 -13.81
C GLY A 112 -14.34 -8.01 -15.32
N LEU A 113 -14.48 -9.06 -16.07
CA LEU A 113 -14.53 -9.00 -17.53
C LEU A 113 -15.97 -8.81 -18.02
N TRP A 114 -16.19 -7.74 -18.76
CA TRP A 114 -17.49 -7.46 -19.40
C TRP A 114 -17.53 -8.01 -20.83
N ARG A 115 -18.72 -8.14 -21.41
CA ARG A 115 -18.93 -8.70 -22.76
C ARG A 115 -18.16 -7.96 -23.87
N ASN A 116 -17.84 -6.68 -23.67
CA ASN A 116 -17.07 -5.86 -24.60
C ASN A 116 -15.55 -5.91 -24.33
N HIS A 117 -15.10 -6.61 -23.29
CA HIS A 117 -13.68 -6.79 -23.03
C HIS A 117 -13.15 -7.99 -23.79
N SER A 118 -12.21 -7.77 -24.72
CA SER A 118 -11.51 -8.82 -25.43
C SER A 118 -10.11 -8.99 -24.85
N LEU A 119 -9.81 -10.16 -24.32
CA LEU A 119 -8.47 -10.51 -23.84
C LEU A 119 -7.62 -10.98 -25.02
N THR A 120 -6.52 -10.28 -25.29
CA THR A 120 -5.48 -10.75 -26.20
C THR A 120 -4.70 -11.90 -25.58
N GLU A 121 -3.96 -12.65 -26.40
CA GLU A 121 -3.08 -13.73 -25.91
C GLU A 121 -2.00 -13.18 -24.96
N GLU A 122 -1.43 -12.01 -25.26
CA GLU A 122 -0.50 -11.32 -24.38
C GLU A 122 -1.12 -10.98 -23.02
N MET A 123 -2.35 -10.46 -22.98
CA MET A 123 -3.04 -10.16 -21.72
C MET A 123 -3.27 -11.43 -20.90
N ARG A 124 -3.60 -12.55 -21.54
CA ARG A 124 -3.75 -13.85 -20.87
C ARG A 124 -2.42 -14.32 -20.28
N ALA A 125 -1.36 -14.28 -21.07
CA ALA A 125 -0.01 -14.67 -20.63
C ALA A 125 0.45 -13.82 -19.43
N ARG A 126 0.28 -12.51 -19.51
CA ARG A 126 0.65 -11.58 -18.41
C ARG A 126 -0.19 -11.78 -17.16
N SER A 127 -1.48 -12.13 -17.30
CA SER A 127 -2.32 -12.46 -16.13
C SER A 127 -1.83 -13.73 -15.43
N ASN A 128 -1.46 -14.76 -16.18
CA ASN A 128 -0.92 -16.00 -15.64
C ASN A 128 0.46 -15.75 -14.99
N GLU A 129 1.37 -15.03 -15.66
CA GLU A 129 2.66 -14.60 -15.09
C GLU A 129 2.49 -13.87 -13.75
N ALA A 130 1.53 -12.95 -13.68
CA ALA A 130 1.26 -12.20 -12.46
C ALA A 130 0.77 -13.11 -11.32
N LEU A 131 -0.10 -14.08 -11.61
CA LEU A 131 -0.55 -15.09 -10.65
C LEU A 131 0.60 -15.98 -10.17
N GLU A 132 1.46 -16.41 -11.08
CA GLU A 132 2.67 -17.21 -10.73
C GLU A 132 3.62 -16.44 -9.82
N ARG A 133 3.91 -15.18 -10.15
CA ARG A 133 4.77 -14.29 -9.33
C ARG A 133 4.27 -14.13 -7.90
N MET A 134 2.95 -14.21 -7.68
CA MET A 134 2.32 -14.12 -6.36
C MET A 134 2.04 -15.48 -5.72
N GLY A 135 2.46 -16.59 -6.35
CA GLY A 135 2.19 -17.95 -5.87
C GLY A 135 0.69 -18.30 -5.83
N ALA A 136 -0.11 -17.66 -6.70
CA ALA A 136 -1.56 -17.76 -6.73
C ALA A 136 -2.10 -18.47 -7.99
N ALA A 137 -1.24 -19.05 -8.85
CA ALA A 137 -1.65 -19.71 -10.10
C ALA A 137 -2.65 -20.83 -9.88
N HIS A 138 -2.49 -21.61 -8.79
CA HIS A 138 -3.40 -22.71 -8.43
C HIS A 138 -4.82 -22.25 -8.08
N LEU A 139 -5.01 -20.95 -7.83
CA LEU A 139 -6.31 -20.35 -7.50
C LEU A 139 -7.08 -19.86 -8.74
N ALA A 140 -6.49 -19.85 -9.92
CA ALA A 140 -7.00 -19.17 -11.12
C ALA A 140 -8.47 -19.49 -11.47
N GLN A 141 -8.93 -20.70 -11.19
CA GLN A 141 -10.29 -21.15 -11.47
C GLN A 141 -11.25 -21.04 -10.28
N ARG A 142 -10.75 -20.66 -9.10
CA ARG A 142 -11.58 -20.49 -7.90
C ARG A 142 -12.37 -19.18 -7.96
N ASP A 143 -13.44 -19.12 -7.19
CA ASP A 143 -14.20 -17.89 -6.99
C ASP A 143 -13.53 -17.02 -5.93
N MET A 144 -13.44 -15.70 -6.19
CA MET A 144 -12.86 -14.71 -5.26
C MET A 144 -13.51 -14.76 -3.87
N ALA A 145 -14.83 -15.00 -3.81
CA ALA A 145 -15.57 -15.06 -2.54
C ALA A 145 -15.19 -16.28 -1.68
N THR A 146 -14.53 -17.30 -2.26
CA THR A 146 -14.10 -18.52 -1.53
C THR A 146 -12.67 -18.46 -1.02
N LEU A 147 -11.97 -17.38 -1.28
CA LEU A 147 -10.57 -17.22 -0.91
C LEU A 147 -10.41 -16.78 0.54
N SER A 148 -9.35 -17.26 1.19
CA SER A 148 -8.90 -16.65 2.43
C SER A 148 -8.43 -15.20 2.20
N THR A 149 -8.38 -14.41 3.26
CA THR A 149 -7.90 -13.01 3.20
C THR A 149 -6.52 -12.90 2.53
N GLY A 150 -5.61 -13.82 2.86
CA GLY A 150 -4.25 -13.83 2.29
C GLY A 150 -4.22 -14.24 0.82
N GLU A 151 -5.03 -15.24 0.41
CA GLU A 151 -5.17 -15.63 -0.99
C GLU A 151 -5.74 -14.49 -1.82
N ALA A 152 -6.84 -13.87 -1.38
CA ALA A 152 -7.46 -12.74 -2.05
C ALA A 152 -6.48 -11.58 -2.24
N ARG A 153 -5.66 -11.29 -1.23
CA ARG A 153 -4.67 -10.21 -1.28
C ARG A 153 -3.56 -10.48 -2.29
N ARG A 154 -3.05 -11.72 -2.35
CA ARG A 154 -2.08 -12.13 -3.39
C ARG A 154 -2.66 -11.99 -4.79
N VAL A 155 -3.92 -12.36 -4.98
CA VAL A 155 -4.63 -12.20 -6.26
C VAL A 155 -4.78 -10.71 -6.62
N LEU A 156 -5.09 -9.83 -5.68
CA LEU A 156 -5.21 -8.39 -5.94
C LEU A 156 -3.86 -7.75 -6.28
N ILE A 157 -2.75 -8.23 -5.68
CA ILE A 157 -1.42 -7.80 -6.12
C ILE A 157 -1.15 -8.32 -7.55
N ALA A 158 -1.44 -9.60 -7.85
CA ALA A 158 -1.31 -10.12 -9.22
C ALA A 158 -2.09 -9.26 -10.22
N ARG A 159 -3.33 -8.87 -9.86
CA ARG A 159 -4.13 -7.93 -10.66
C ARG A 159 -3.44 -6.58 -10.86
N ALA A 160 -2.82 -6.03 -9.83
CA ALA A 160 -2.08 -4.78 -9.93
C ALA A 160 -0.82 -4.88 -10.81
N LEU A 161 -0.23 -6.08 -10.89
CA LEU A 161 1.01 -6.37 -11.65
C LEU A 161 0.81 -6.56 -13.15
N VAL A 162 -0.43 -6.74 -13.67
CA VAL A 162 -0.65 -7.03 -15.09
C VAL A 162 -0.12 -5.94 -16.04
N HIS A 163 -0.04 -4.69 -15.58
CA HIS A 163 0.56 -3.57 -16.31
C HIS A 163 2.08 -3.45 -16.11
N ARG A 164 2.70 -4.29 -15.26
CA ARG A 164 4.10 -4.15 -14.84
C ARG A 164 4.36 -2.75 -14.29
N PRO A 165 3.62 -2.32 -13.25
CA PRO A 165 3.70 -0.97 -12.73
C PRO A 165 5.09 -0.67 -12.17
N LYS A 166 5.48 0.60 -12.20
CA LYS A 166 6.73 1.08 -11.60
C LYS A 166 6.69 1.07 -10.07
N ALA A 167 5.48 1.18 -9.49
CA ALA A 167 5.29 1.17 -8.05
C ALA A 167 4.04 0.42 -7.63
N LEU A 168 4.07 -0.10 -6.39
CA LEU A 168 2.91 -0.62 -5.68
C LEU A 168 2.63 0.23 -4.44
N LEU A 169 1.41 0.75 -4.33
CA LEU A 169 0.88 1.41 -3.15
C LEU A 169 -0.01 0.44 -2.38
N LEU A 170 0.43 0.07 -1.19
CA LEU A 170 -0.18 -0.96 -0.35
C LEU A 170 -0.73 -0.30 0.92
N ASP A 171 -2.04 -0.30 1.10
CA ASP A 171 -2.71 0.25 2.29
C ASP A 171 -3.05 -0.88 3.26
N GLU A 172 -2.42 -0.89 4.43
CA GLU A 172 -2.59 -1.89 5.49
C GLU A 172 -2.52 -3.34 4.95
N PRO A 173 -1.41 -3.70 4.26
CA PRO A 173 -1.39 -4.91 3.42
C PRO A 173 -1.45 -6.23 4.19
N CYS A 174 -1.16 -6.25 5.49
CA CYS A 174 -1.17 -7.48 6.30
C CYS A 174 -2.35 -7.57 7.27
N THR A 175 -3.25 -6.60 7.28
CA THR A 175 -4.42 -6.61 8.18
C THR A 175 -5.26 -7.88 7.97
N GLY A 176 -5.53 -8.62 9.07
CA GLY A 176 -6.34 -9.84 9.06
C GLY A 176 -5.61 -11.08 8.56
N LEU A 177 -4.30 -11.04 8.37
CA LEU A 177 -3.48 -12.21 8.08
C LEU A 177 -2.98 -12.87 9.37
N ASP A 178 -3.05 -14.20 9.42
CA ASP A 178 -2.32 -14.97 10.44
C ASP A 178 -0.80 -14.85 10.24
N PRO A 179 0.02 -15.18 11.25
CA PRO A 179 1.47 -14.98 11.16
C PRO A 179 2.14 -15.69 9.98
N VAL A 180 1.71 -16.90 9.63
CA VAL A 180 2.30 -17.69 8.53
C VAL A 180 1.91 -17.08 7.18
N SER A 181 0.64 -16.74 7.01
CA SER A 181 0.13 -16.07 5.81
C SER A 181 0.80 -14.70 5.61
N ARG A 182 1.04 -13.95 6.70
CA ARG A 182 1.74 -12.68 6.69
C ARG A 182 3.18 -12.82 6.20
N ASP A 183 3.94 -13.76 6.76
CA ASP A 183 5.33 -13.99 6.36
C ASP A 183 5.45 -14.37 4.88
N GLY A 184 4.63 -15.31 4.42
CA GLY A 184 4.57 -15.68 3.00
C GLY A 184 4.17 -14.51 2.08
N PHE A 185 3.27 -13.64 2.54
CA PHE A 185 2.86 -12.45 1.81
C PHE A 185 3.98 -11.40 1.72
N LEU A 186 4.64 -11.10 2.85
CA LEU A 186 5.78 -10.17 2.89
C LEU A 186 6.96 -10.68 2.06
N SER A 187 7.21 -12.00 2.05
CA SER A 187 8.22 -12.61 1.18
C SER A 187 7.93 -12.38 -0.31
N GLY A 188 6.67 -12.45 -0.73
CA GLY A 188 6.25 -12.09 -2.09
C GLY A 188 6.51 -10.61 -2.42
N LEU A 189 6.23 -9.69 -1.50
CA LEU A 189 6.52 -8.25 -1.67
C LEU A 189 8.03 -7.98 -1.77
N ARG A 190 8.84 -8.66 -0.97
CA ARG A 190 10.31 -8.57 -1.05
C ARG A 190 10.83 -9.00 -2.42
N TYR A 191 10.28 -10.08 -2.97
CA TYR A 191 10.62 -10.51 -4.33
C TYR A 191 10.32 -9.42 -5.36
N LEU A 192 9.16 -8.75 -5.26
CA LEU A 192 8.79 -7.64 -6.16
C LEU A 192 9.70 -6.42 -5.99
N ALA A 193 10.03 -6.06 -4.73
CA ALA A 193 10.94 -4.95 -4.43
C ALA A 193 12.32 -5.17 -5.07
N ARG A 194 12.89 -6.37 -4.89
CA ARG A 194 14.17 -6.76 -5.50
C ARG A 194 14.12 -6.83 -7.02
N GLY A 195 12.95 -7.09 -7.58
CA GLY A 195 12.67 -7.07 -9.02
C GLY A 195 12.51 -5.67 -9.61
N GLY A 196 12.72 -4.59 -8.82
CA GLY A 196 12.70 -3.20 -9.29
C GLY A 196 11.34 -2.50 -9.17
N THR A 197 10.29 -3.15 -8.63
CA THR A 197 9.02 -2.47 -8.35
C THR A 197 9.14 -1.65 -7.07
N THR A 198 8.95 -0.35 -7.13
CA THR A 198 8.99 0.52 -5.94
C THR A 198 7.83 0.19 -5.00
N ILE A 199 8.11 -0.06 -3.73
CA ILE A 199 7.08 -0.36 -2.73
C ILE A 199 6.80 0.89 -1.89
N LEU A 200 5.54 1.34 -1.89
CA LEU A 200 4.99 2.32 -0.97
C LEU A 200 4.03 1.59 -0.05
N MET A 201 4.45 1.32 1.18
CA MET A 201 3.67 0.59 2.17
C MET A 201 3.12 1.55 3.21
N VAL A 202 1.82 1.51 3.43
CA VAL A 202 1.13 2.28 4.47
C VAL A 202 0.67 1.31 5.53
N THR A 203 1.13 1.48 6.77
CA THR A 203 0.81 0.57 7.88
C THR A 203 0.87 1.28 9.23
N HIS A 204 0.36 0.63 10.26
CA HIS A 204 0.56 0.99 11.66
C HIS A 204 1.38 -0.06 12.44
N HIS A 205 1.85 -1.10 11.73
CA HIS A 205 2.64 -2.20 12.30
C HIS A 205 4.10 -2.11 11.87
N VAL A 206 5.01 -1.96 12.82
CA VAL A 206 6.45 -1.86 12.57
C VAL A 206 7.04 -3.15 12.01
N GLU A 207 6.54 -4.30 12.47
CA GLU A 207 6.96 -5.64 12.09
C GLU A 207 6.60 -6.04 10.65
N GLU A 208 5.77 -5.24 9.97
CA GLU A 208 5.42 -5.43 8.56
C GLU A 208 6.41 -4.74 7.61
N ILE A 209 7.24 -3.83 8.13
CA ILE A 209 8.15 -3.03 7.32
C ILE A 209 9.24 -3.93 6.75
N LEU A 210 9.26 -4.05 5.42
CA LEU A 210 10.21 -4.91 4.71
C LEU A 210 11.66 -4.47 4.96
N PRO A 211 12.63 -5.42 4.99
CA PRO A 211 14.05 -5.09 5.03
C PRO A 211 14.48 -4.15 3.89
N GLU A 212 13.92 -4.32 2.70
CA GLU A 212 14.20 -3.55 1.50
C GLU A 212 13.70 -2.10 1.58
N ILE A 213 12.81 -1.76 2.52
CA ILE A 213 12.39 -0.38 2.77
C ILE A 213 13.49 0.33 3.55
N GLU A 214 14.03 1.39 2.97
CA GLU A 214 15.09 2.21 3.58
C GLU A 214 14.55 3.54 4.12
N THR A 215 13.48 4.06 3.52
CA THR A 215 12.86 5.33 3.93
C THR A 215 11.60 5.12 4.75
N LEU A 216 11.49 5.87 5.82
CA LEU A 216 10.30 5.93 6.67
C LEU A 216 9.70 7.34 6.67
N VAL A 217 8.38 7.39 6.60
CA VAL A 217 7.56 8.59 6.77
C VAL A 217 6.69 8.38 8.00
N LEU A 218 6.79 9.25 8.98
CA LEU A 218 5.95 9.24 10.19
C LEU A 218 4.81 10.26 9.99
N LEU A 219 3.57 9.77 10.01
CA LEU A 219 2.36 10.58 9.83
C LEU A 219 1.56 10.61 11.14
N ARG A 220 1.37 11.81 11.69
CA ARG A 220 0.61 12.03 12.93
C ARG A 220 -0.41 13.15 12.74
N ASN A 221 -1.68 12.90 13.08
CA ASN A 221 -2.75 13.90 13.06
C ASN A 221 -2.83 14.69 11.74
N GLY A 222 -2.65 13.98 10.61
CA GLY A 222 -2.68 14.55 9.26
C GLY A 222 -1.45 15.38 8.88
N ARG A 223 -0.38 15.35 9.67
CA ARG A 223 0.87 16.10 9.42
C ARG A 223 2.06 15.16 9.30
N LEU A 224 3.03 15.56 8.50
CA LEU A 224 4.34 14.92 8.49
C LEU A 224 5.05 15.20 9.84
N LEU A 225 5.29 14.15 10.61
CA LEU A 225 6.11 14.24 11.83
C LEU A 225 7.59 14.18 11.48
N ALA A 226 7.99 13.23 10.64
CA ALA A 226 9.36 13.08 10.15
C ALA A 226 9.41 12.27 8.84
N LYS A 227 10.44 12.49 8.01
CA LYS A 227 10.86 11.62 6.91
C LYS A 227 12.37 11.41 7.01
N GLY A 228 12.84 10.17 6.85
CA GLY A 228 14.26 9.86 6.88
C GLY A 228 14.56 8.38 6.80
N ALA A 229 15.82 8.04 7.05
CA ALA A 229 16.26 6.64 7.07
C ALA A 229 15.48 5.83 8.12
N LYS A 230 15.04 4.64 7.75
CA LYS A 230 14.28 3.74 8.62
C LYS A 230 14.97 3.52 9.96
N ASP A 231 16.25 3.20 9.93
CA ASP A 231 17.03 2.88 11.14
C ASP A 231 17.16 4.09 12.09
N ALA A 232 17.14 5.32 11.54
CA ALA A 232 17.18 6.55 12.33
C ALA A 232 15.82 6.91 12.94
N LEU A 233 14.72 6.51 12.32
CA LEU A 233 13.38 6.89 12.75
C LEU A 233 12.67 5.81 13.57
N LEU A 234 13.02 4.53 13.45
CA LEU A 234 12.46 3.44 14.27
C LEU A 234 13.11 3.41 15.66
N THR A 235 12.83 4.42 16.47
CA THR A 235 13.28 4.55 17.85
C THR A 235 12.09 4.58 18.81
N GLY A 236 12.31 4.20 20.07
CA GLY A 236 11.28 4.28 21.10
C GLY A 236 10.73 5.70 21.27
N GLU A 237 11.59 6.73 21.17
CA GLU A 237 11.19 8.13 21.25
C GLU A 237 10.23 8.53 20.12
N ASN A 238 10.62 8.28 18.87
CA ASN A 238 9.80 8.64 17.71
C ASN A 238 8.47 7.89 17.70
N LEU A 239 8.49 6.58 18.04
CA LEU A 239 7.26 5.80 18.08
C LEU A 239 6.37 6.19 19.27
N SER A 240 6.95 6.58 20.40
CA SER A 240 6.18 7.13 21.52
C SER A 240 5.49 8.43 21.14
N ALA A 241 6.18 9.31 20.42
CA ALA A 241 5.58 10.53 19.88
C ALA A 241 4.49 10.23 18.83
N LEU A 242 4.71 9.21 17.98
CA LEU A 242 3.78 8.84 16.90
C LEU A 242 2.48 8.22 17.42
N PHE A 243 2.58 7.30 18.40
CA PHE A 243 1.47 6.53 18.94
C PHE A 243 0.87 7.09 20.22
N GLU A 244 1.41 8.22 20.73
CA GLU A 244 0.94 8.93 21.94
C GLU A 244 0.96 8.03 23.19
N GLY A 245 1.96 7.14 23.27
CA GLY A 245 2.16 6.22 24.39
C GLY A 245 3.60 5.75 24.46
N ALA A 246 4.07 5.34 25.64
CA ALA A 246 5.43 4.84 25.80
C ALA A 246 5.65 3.58 24.94
N MET A 247 6.62 3.63 24.04
CA MET A 247 6.96 2.54 23.11
C MET A 247 8.39 2.07 23.31
N HIS A 248 8.59 0.78 23.25
CA HIS A 248 9.90 0.15 23.17
C HIS A 248 10.08 -0.47 21.80
N VAL A 249 11.28 -0.30 21.22
CA VAL A 249 11.64 -0.83 19.90
C VAL A 249 12.83 -1.78 20.05
N GLU A 250 12.69 -2.95 19.49
CA GLU A 250 13.75 -3.95 19.41
C GLU A 250 14.07 -4.24 17.95
N ARG A 251 15.37 -4.45 17.67
CA ARG A 251 15.84 -4.86 16.35
C ARG A 251 16.39 -6.28 16.42
N HIS A 252 15.88 -7.16 15.58
CA HIS A 252 16.38 -8.52 15.40
C HIS A 252 16.82 -8.71 13.94
N GLY A 253 18.14 -8.63 13.71
CA GLY A 253 18.70 -8.64 12.35
C GLY A 253 18.21 -7.44 11.52
N SER A 254 17.46 -7.70 10.47
CA SER A 254 16.84 -6.66 9.60
C SER A 254 15.40 -6.33 9.99
N ALA A 255 14.80 -7.04 10.93
CA ALA A 255 13.42 -6.84 11.38
C ALA A 255 13.37 -5.96 12.63
N TYR A 256 12.31 -5.17 12.74
CA TYR A 256 11.99 -4.33 13.89
C TYR A 256 10.70 -4.80 14.54
N TYR A 257 10.67 -4.71 15.86
CA TYR A 257 9.50 -5.01 16.68
C TYR A 257 9.23 -3.83 17.60
N ALA A 258 7.96 -3.47 17.74
CA ALA A 258 7.57 -2.39 18.64
C ALA A 258 6.48 -2.89 19.59
N ARG A 259 6.60 -2.54 20.87
CA ARG A 259 5.59 -2.84 21.88
C ARG A 259 5.34 -1.65 22.77
N ALA A 260 4.11 -1.49 23.21
CA ALA A 260 3.79 -0.51 24.24
C ALA A 260 4.47 -0.93 25.57
N VAL A 261 5.08 0.04 26.23
CA VAL A 261 5.56 -0.14 27.61
C VAL A 261 4.36 0.12 28.50
N GLY A 262 3.82 -0.97 29.12
CA GLY A 262 2.73 -0.83 30.08
C GLY A 262 3.15 0.12 31.19
N SER A 263 2.29 1.06 31.55
CA SER A 263 2.38 1.69 32.87
C SER A 263 2.33 0.53 33.87
N ALA A 264 3.41 0.30 34.61
CA ALA A 264 3.37 -0.60 35.74
C ALA A 264 2.22 -0.11 36.63
N SER A 265 1.03 -0.70 36.47
CA SER A 265 -0.02 -0.52 37.45
C SER A 265 0.54 -1.11 38.74
N GLU A 266 0.77 -0.22 39.68
CA GLU A 266 0.97 -0.51 41.09
C GLU A 266 -0.01 -1.62 41.50
N GLN A 267 0.53 -2.83 41.63
CA GLN A 267 -0.09 -3.85 42.46
C GLN A 267 0.63 -3.76 43.80
N SER A 268 0.09 -2.92 44.68
CA SER A 268 0.29 -2.98 46.11
C SER A 268 -0.92 -3.65 46.75
#